data_caf637843fa4793a0bf956037c0bbe1d
#
_entry.id   caf637843fa4793a0bf956037c0bbe1d
#
_cell.length_a   1.000
_cell.length_b   1.000
_cell.length_c   1.000
_cell.angle_alpha   90.00
_cell.angle_beta   90.00
_cell.angle_gamma   90.00
#
_symmetry.space_group_name_H-M   'P 1'
#
loop_
_entity.id
_entity.type
_entity.pdbx_description
1 polymer ?
#
loop_
_entity_poly.entity_id
_entity_poly.type
_entity_poly.pdbx_seq_one_letter_code
_entity_poly.pdbx_strand_id
1 'polypeptide(L)'
;NESTEETVTTEASDAAQNADIQGTITLAAAASLEKSFTEHLIPMFQAQYPEMSIEGTYDSSGKLQSQIEAGADVDIFFSAALKQMEALQEEGYIAEDASVDLLENKIVLIVPAGKESGYTSFEDIVNADMIAIGDPESVPAGQYGKEALENLDLWSSVEGKLSLGTNVTEVLNWVAEGSADAGIVYATDAASMTDKVSVVAEAPEGS
;
A
#
# COMPACT_ATOMS: atom_id res chain seq x y z
N ASN A 1 -15.47 6.10 45.77
CA ASN A 1 -15.15 7.41 45.18
C ASN A 1 -13.62 7.60 45.10
N GLU A 2 -12.89 6.66 44.46
CA GLU A 2 -11.42 6.80 44.30
C GLU A 2 -10.96 5.98 43.09
N SER A 3 -11.44 6.28 41.89
CA SER A 3 -10.96 5.60 40.68
C SER A 3 -10.99 6.45 39.41
N THR A 4 -11.25 7.77 39.51
CA THR A 4 -11.42 8.60 38.31
C THR A 4 -10.34 9.70 38.19
N GLU A 5 -9.47 9.90 39.19
CA GLU A 5 -8.43 10.93 39.13
C GLU A 5 -7.05 10.44 38.64
N GLU A 6 -6.74 9.14 38.71
CA GLU A 6 -5.44 8.64 38.27
C GLU A 6 -5.28 8.56 36.74
N THR A 7 -6.35 8.32 35.98
CA THR A 7 -6.29 8.19 34.51
C THR A 7 -6.05 9.53 33.82
N VAL A 8 -6.64 10.61 34.33
CA VAL A 8 -6.52 11.97 33.76
C VAL A 8 -5.16 12.58 34.02
N THR A 9 -4.52 12.23 35.13
CA THR A 9 -3.17 12.74 35.49
C THR A 9 -2.07 12.08 34.67
N THR A 10 -2.23 10.83 34.22
CA THR A 10 -1.20 10.12 33.43
C THR A 10 -1.17 10.64 31.99
N GLU A 11 -2.34 10.82 31.34
CA GLU A 11 -2.41 11.37 29.97
C GLU A 11 -1.92 12.81 29.88
N ALA A 12 -2.21 13.65 30.87
CA ALA A 12 -1.73 15.03 30.92
C ALA A 12 -0.21 15.12 31.20
N SER A 13 0.36 14.16 31.92
CA SER A 13 1.80 14.06 32.18
C SER A 13 2.58 13.63 30.94
N ASP A 14 2.07 12.65 30.16
CA ASP A 14 2.69 12.17 28.93
C ASP A 14 2.65 13.24 27.83
N ALA A 15 1.53 13.92 27.66
CA ALA A 15 1.42 15.02 26.69
C ALA A 15 2.36 16.19 27.02
N ALA A 16 2.59 16.48 28.30
CA ALA A 16 3.53 17.53 28.72
C ALA A 16 5.00 17.13 28.52
N GLN A 17 5.36 15.84 28.62
CA GLN A 17 6.71 15.35 28.36
C GLN A 17 7.03 15.28 26.86
N ASN A 18 6.03 15.08 26.02
CA ASN A 18 6.21 15.00 24.56
C ASN A 18 6.28 16.39 23.89
N ALA A 19 5.89 17.45 24.56
CA ALA A 19 5.95 18.83 24.04
C ALA A 19 7.40 19.36 23.83
N ASP A 20 8.40 18.73 24.48
CA ASP A 20 9.81 19.09 24.31
C ASP A 20 10.51 18.35 23.15
N ILE A 21 9.83 17.37 22.52
CA ILE A 21 10.35 16.62 21.37
C ILE A 21 10.00 17.38 20.10
N GLN A 22 11.02 17.85 19.38
CA GLN A 22 10.86 18.62 18.15
C GLN A 22 11.75 18.09 17.04
N GLY A 23 11.30 18.21 15.80
CA GLY A 23 12.05 17.79 14.63
C GLY A 23 11.17 17.45 13.44
N THR A 24 11.79 16.94 12.39
CA THR A 24 11.11 16.47 11.19
C THR A 24 11.47 15.01 10.97
N ILE A 25 10.48 14.21 10.62
CA ILE A 25 10.64 12.82 10.17
C ILE A 25 10.33 12.79 8.67
N THR A 26 11.28 12.32 7.87
CA THR A 26 11.09 12.09 6.44
C THR A 26 10.61 10.67 6.21
N LEU A 27 9.37 10.54 5.75
CA LEU A 27 8.68 9.29 5.52
C LEU A 27 8.62 8.97 4.01
N ALA A 28 9.09 7.81 3.60
CA ALA A 28 8.81 7.22 2.30
C ALA A 28 7.86 6.04 2.48
N ALA A 29 6.68 6.08 1.87
CA ALA A 29 5.69 5.02 2.04
C ALA A 29 5.03 4.63 0.72
N ALA A 30 4.69 3.35 0.57
CA ALA A 30 3.98 2.85 -0.59
C ALA A 30 2.67 3.64 -0.82
N ALA A 31 2.34 3.92 -2.09
CA ALA A 31 1.17 4.72 -2.48
C ALA A 31 -0.15 4.23 -1.87
N SER A 32 -0.29 2.91 -1.65
CA SER A 32 -1.46 2.31 -0.97
C SER A 32 -1.66 2.78 0.47
N LEU A 33 -0.63 3.33 1.10
CA LEU A 33 -0.65 3.80 2.50
C LEU A 33 -0.91 5.31 2.61
N GLU A 34 -0.83 6.08 1.53
CA GLU A 34 -0.93 7.54 1.53
C GLU A 34 -2.12 8.06 2.33
N LYS A 35 -3.32 7.55 2.02
CA LYS A 35 -4.55 7.97 2.68
C LYS A 35 -4.55 7.67 4.18
N SER A 36 -4.09 6.49 4.57
CA SER A 36 -4.01 6.10 5.97
C SER A 36 -3.05 6.98 6.76
N PHE A 37 -1.91 7.32 6.18
CA PHE A 37 -0.95 8.23 6.81
C PHE A 37 -1.47 9.66 6.88
N THR A 38 -1.92 10.22 5.75
CA THR A 38 -2.27 11.65 5.67
C THR A 38 -3.56 12.00 6.41
N GLU A 39 -4.57 11.11 6.38
CA GLU A 39 -5.87 11.39 7.00
C GLU A 39 -5.95 10.93 8.48
N HIS A 40 -5.10 9.97 8.90
CA HIS A 40 -5.24 9.36 10.23
C HIS A 40 -3.93 9.34 11.02
N LEU A 41 -2.90 8.64 10.56
CA LEU A 41 -1.72 8.34 11.38
C LEU A 41 -0.89 9.59 11.70
N ILE A 42 -0.62 10.44 10.71
CA ILE A 42 0.12 11.70 10.92
C ILE A 42 -0.63 12.65 11.85
N PRO A 43 -1.94 12.92 11.67
CA PRO A 43 -2.70 13.73 12.63
C PRO A 43 -2.70 13.16 14.06
N MET A 44 -2.82 11.84 14.21
CA MET A 44 -2.77 11.19 15.52
C MET A 44 -1.40 11.34 16.18
N PHE A 45 -0.32 11.18 15.42
CA PHE A 45 1.04 11.36 15.91
C PHE A 45 1.29 12.81 16.32
N GLN A 46 0.93 13.78 15.47
CA GLN A 46 1.12 15.20 15.76
C GLN A 46 0.28 15.70 16.92
N ALA A 47 -0.87 15.06 17.20
CA ALA A 47 -1.64 15.36 18.43
C ALA A 47 -0.89 14.99 19.71
N GLN A 48 0.01 13.99 19.66
CA GLN A 48 0.85 13.56 20.79
C GLN A 48 2.19 14.29 20.82
N TYR A 49 2.71 14.69 19.65
CA TYR A 49 4.02 15.34 19.46
C TYR A 49 3.86 16.62 18.63
N PRO A 50 3.32 17.70 19.20
CA PRO A 50 2.89 18.87 18.43
C PRO A 50 4.05 19.66 17.77
N GLU A 51 5.28 19.53 18.28
CA GLU A 51 6.49 20.17 17.73
C GLU A 51 7.21 19.27 16.71
N MET A 52 6.67 18.09 16.42
CA MET A 52 7.19 17.19 15.38
C MET A 52 6.45 17.40 14.05
N SER A 53 7.18 17.42 12.94
CA SER A 53 6.61 17.38 11.59
C SER A 53 6.92 16.06 10.90
N ILE A 54 6.03 15.61 10.00
CA ILE A 54 6.26 14.45 9.14
C ILE A 54 6.12 14.92 7.70
N GLU A 55 7.18 14.72 6.92
CA GLU A 55 7.22 14.98 5.48
C GLU A 55 7.12 13.65 4.75
N GLY A 56 5.95 13.36 4.16
CA GLY A 56 5.66 12.10 3.49
C GLY A 56 5.86 12.18 1.97
N THR A 57 6.57 11.19 1.42
CA THR A 57 6.64 10.92 -0.02
C THR A 57 5.97 9.58 -0.30
N TYR A 58 5.05 9.56 -1.26
CA TYR A 58 4.23 8.38 -1.58
C TYR A 58 4.37 8.02 -3.05
N ASP A 59 4.84 6.80 -3.33
CA ASP A 59 4.94 6.23 -4.69
C ASP A 59 5.02 4.70 -4.61
N SER A 60 5.29 4.00 -5.72
CA SER A 60 5.58 2.57 -5.67
C SER A 60 6.83 2.29 -4.83
N SER A 61 6.81 1.16 -4.10
CA SER A 61 7.94 0.81 -3.23
C SER A 61 9.26 0.69 -3.99
N GLY A 62 9.24 0.20 -5.25
CA GLY A 62 10.43 0.11 -6.07
C GLY A 62 11.01 1.48 -6.48
N LYS A 63 10.16 2.48 -6.74
CA LYS A 63 10.65 3.84 -7.01
C LYS A 63 11.22 4.49 -5.75
N LEU A 64 10.59 4.29 -4.59
CA LEU A 64 11.08 4.80 -3.32
C LEU A 64 12.43 4.14 -2.95
N GLN A 65 12.57 2.82 -3.17
CA GLN A 65 13.83 2.10 -3.06
C GLN A 65 14.91 2.78 -3.90
N SER A 66 14.66 2.99 -5.21
CA SER A 66 15.62 3.62 -6.11
C SER A 66 15.99 5.05 -5.68
N GLN A 67 15.07 5.80 -5.06
CA GLN A 67 15.36 7.12 -4.51
C GLN A 67 16.28 7.03 -3.28
N ILE A 68 16.07 6.05 -2.39
CA ILE A 68 16.94 5.79 -1.23
C ILE A 68 18.33 5.39 -1.69
N GLU A 69 18.46 4.48 -2.65
CA GLU A 69 19.73 4.08 -3.28
C GLU A 69 20.44 5.28 -3.96
N ALA A 70 19.68 6.22 -4.51
CA ALA A 70 20.22 7.46 -5.08
C ALA A 70 20.60 8.52 -4.03
N GLY A 71 20.43 8.23 -2.74
CA GLY A 71 20.83 9.08 -1.62
C GLY A 71 19.73 10.03 -1.12
N ALA A 72 18.44 9.69 -1.33
CA ALA A 72 17.35 10.41 -0.67
C ALA A 72 17.46 10.26 0.85
N ASP A 73 17.28 11.36 1.57
CA ASP A 73 17.28 11.39 3.03
C ASP A 73 15.91 10.92 3.53
N VAL A 74 15.85 9.69 4.04
CA VAL A 74 14.61 9.04 4.51
C VAL A 74 14.87 8.42 5.88
N ASP A 75 14.08 8.82 6.86
CA ASP A 75 14.15 8.26 8.22
C ASP A 75 13.37 6.96 8.36
N ILE A 76 12.21 6.88 7.68
CA ILE A 76 11.32 5.71 7.76
C ILE A 76 10.85 5.31 6.35
N PHE A 77 11.02 4.03 6.02
CA PHE A 77 10.50 3.45 4.78
C PHE A 77 9.42 2.40 5.06
N PHE A 78 8.23 2.59 4.48
CA PHE A 78 7.14 1.61 4.49
C PHE A 78 6.97 0.99 3.11
N SER A 79 7.52 -0.19 2.94
CA SER A 79 7.36 -0.98 1.72
C SER A 79 6.06 -1.79 1.75
N ALA A 80 5.42 -1.94 0.59
CA ALA A 80 4.29 -2.85 0.40
C ALA A 80 4.73 -4.27 0.00
N ALA A 81 6.03 -4.55 -0.10
CA ALA A 81 6.57 -5.88 -0.34
C ALA A 81 7.91 -6.07 0.36
N LEU A 82 8.20 -7.29 0.78
CA LEU A 82 9.45 -7.68 1.45
C LEU A 82 10.66 -7.49 0.54
N LYS A 83 10.55 -7.78 -0.75
CA LYS A 83 11.63 -7.69 -1.73
C LYS A 83 12.40 -6.37 -1.68
N GLN A 84 11.70 -5.23 -1.60
CA GLN A 84 12.34 -3.92 -1.57
C GLN A 84 13.03 -3.65 -0.23
N MET A 85 12.47 -4.18 0.85
CA MET A 85 13.04 -4.10 2.18
C MET A 85 14.32 -4.92 2.29
N GLU A 86 14.28 -6.16 1.81
CA GLU A 86 15.42 -7.08 1.77
C GLU A 86 16.57 -6.51 0.94
N ALA A 87 16.27 -5.96 -0.25
CA ALA A 87 17.27 -5.34 -1.11
C ALA A 87 18.00 -4.18 -0.40
N LEU A 88 17.27 -3.27 0.26
CA LEU A 88 17.87 -2.17 1.01
C LEU A 88 18.66 -2.63 2.24
N GLN A 89 18.27 -3.75 2.87
CA GLN A 89 19.04 -4.37 3.96
C GLN A 89 20.34 -5.00 3.43
N GLU A 90 20.28 -5.77 2.35
CA GLU A 90 21.46 -6.39 1.71
C GLU A 90 22.49 -5.34 1.27
N GLU A 91 22.03 -4.18 0.81
CA GLU A 91 22.89 -3.05 0.42
C GLU A 91 23.34 -2.17 1.59
N GLY A 92 22.83 -2.42 2.80
CA GLY A 92 23.23 -1.73 4.02
C GLY A 92 22.59 -0.36 4.26
N TYR A 93 21.52 -0.01 3.53
CA TYR A 93 20.74 1.20 3.79
C TYR A 93 19.83 1.05 5.02
N ILE A 94 19.41 -0.16 5.33
CA ILE A 94 18.58 -0.48 6.50
C ILE A 94 19.33 -1.51 7.36
N ALA A 95 19.44 -1.26 8.67
CA ALA A 95 20.05 -2.19 9.60
C ALA A 95 19.21 -3.48 9.73
N GLU A 96 19.86 -4.64 9.92
CA GLU A 96 19.17 -5.95 9.97
C GLU A 96 18.08 -6.02 11.05
N ASP A 97 18.23 -5.31 12.15
CA ASP A 97 17.30 -5.29 13.28
C ASP A 97 16.29 -4.12 13.22
N ALA A 98 16.33 -3.32 12.16
CA ALA A 98 15.45 -2.16 11.98
C ALA A 98 14.23 -2.41 11.08
N SER A 99 14.04 -3.63 10.57
CA SER A 99 12.90 -4.01 9.76
C SER A 99 11.88 -4.83 10.57
N VAL A 100 10.61 -4.54 10.37
CA VAL A 100 9.49 -5.23 11.04
C VAL A 100 8.39 -5.52 10.03
N ASP A 101 7.93 -6.76 9.97
CA ASP A 101 6.70 -7.14 9.27
C ASP A 101 5.51 -6.67 10.10
N LEU A 102 4.89 -5.58 9.65
CA LEU A 102 3.89 -4.87 10.46
C LEU A 102 2.47 -5.28 10.11
N LEU A 103 2.16 -5.50 8.83
CA LEU A 103 0.81 -5.72 8.31
C LEU A 103 0.84 -6.79 7.22
N GLU A 104 -0.27 -7.50 7.09
CA GLU A 104 -0.56 -8.42 5.98
C GLU A 104 -1.66 -7.81 5.12
N ASN A 105 -1.57 -7.96 3.80
CA ASN A 105 -2.59 -7.51 2.85
C ASN A 105 -2.92 -8.65 1.87
N LYS A 106 -4.03 -8.51 1.14
CA LYS A 106 -4.48 -9.48 0.15
C LYS A 106 -4.55 -8.85 -1.22
N ILE A 107 -4.15 -9.61 -2.22
CA ILE A 107 -4.34 -9.27 -3.62
C ILE A 107 -5.77 -9.62 -4.02
N VAL A 108 -6.44 -8.68 -4.66
CA VAL A 108 -7.83 -8.85 -5.10
C VAL A 108 -8.01 -8.46 -6.56
N LEU A 109 -8.94 -9.14 -7.22
CA LEU A 109 -9.47 -8.77 -8.51
C LEU A 109 -10.62 -7.80 -8.32
N ILE A 110 -10.53 -6.64 -8.95
CA ILE A 110 -11.57 -5.61 -8.95
C ILE A 110 -12.11 -5.35 -10.35
N VAL A 111 -13.36 -4.92 -10.41
CA VAL A 111 -14.03 -4.43 -11.63
C VAL A 111 -14.75 -3.12 -11.31
N PRO A 112 -15.11 -2.28 -12.30
CA PRO A 112 -15.98 -1.11 -12.07
C PRO A 112 -17.29 -1.53 -11.39
N ALA A 113 -17.76 -0.75 -10.43
CA ALA A 113 -19.02 -1.01 -9.74
C ALA A 113 -20.19 -1.19 -10.73
N GLY A 114 -20.96 -2.26 -10.57
CA GLY A 114 -22.05 -2.65 -11.46
C GLY A 114 -21.62 -3.45 -12.69
N LYS A 115 -20.35 -3.86 -12.78
CA LYS A 115 -19.80 -4.68 -13.87
C LYS A 115 -19.37 -6.09 -13.42
N GLU A 116 -19.85 -6.55 -12.27
CA GLU A 116 -19.47 -7.82 -11.66
C GLU A 116 -19.94 -9.05 -12.48
N SER A 117 -20.90 -8.85 -13.39
CA SER A 117 -21.44 -9.94 -14.20
C SER A 117 -20.37 -10.59 -15.08
N GLY A 118 -20.13 -11.87 -14.86
CA GLY A 118 -19.09 -12.63 -15.57
C GLY A 118 -17.78 -12.77 -14.79
N TYR A 119 -17.73 -12.25 -13.56
CA TYR A 119 -16.59 -12.38 -12.65
C TYR A 119 -17.07 -13.03 -11.34
N THR A 120 -16.69 -14.26 -11.10
CA THR A 120 -17.05 -15.06 -9.91
C THR A 120 -15.84 -15.64 -9.20
N SER A 121 -14.68 -15.63 -9.86
CA SER A 121 -13.42 -16.12 -9.37
C SER A 121 -12.26 -15.26 -9.91
N PHE A 122 -11.06 -15.47 -9.38
CA PHE A 122 -9.87 -14.75 -9.83
C PHE A 122 -9.50 -15.11 -11.28
N GLU A 123 -9.76 -16.34 -11.69
CA GLU A 123 -9.52 -16.85 -13.03
C GLU A 123 -10.37 -16.14 -14.10
N ASP A 124 -11.52 -15.60 -13.71
CA ASP A 124 -12.41 -14.87 -14.64
C ASP A 124 -11.79 -13.56 -15.17
N ILE A 125 -10.62 -13.16 -14.66
CA ILE A 125 -9.84 -12.03 -15.20
C ILE A 125 -9.59 -12.16 -16.70
N VAL A 126 -9.54 -13.36 -17.24
CA VAL A 126 -9.37 -13.62 -18.67
C VAL A 126 -10.53 -13.10 -19.52
N ASN A 127 -11.71 -12.84 -18.91
CA ASN A 127 -12.88 -12.29 -19.58
C ASN A 127 -12.77 -10.78 -19.86
N ALA A 128 -11.85 -10.09 -19.19
CA ALA A 128 -11.60 -8.67 -19.45
C ALA A 128 -10.87 -8.46 -20.77
N ASP A 129 -11.20 -7.39 -21.48
CA ASP A 129 -10.50 -6.95 -22.69
C ASP A 129 -9.29 -6.07 -22.33
N MET A 130 -9.40 -5.26 -21.29
CA MET A 130 -8.33 -4.41 -20.74
C MET A 130 -8.19 -4.63 -19.24
N ILE A 131 -6.98 -5.02 -18.83
CA ILE A 131 -6.66 -5.36 -17.44
C ILE A 131 -5.61 -4.39 -16.94
N ALA A 132 -5.88 -3.72 -15.81
CA ALA A 132 -4.93 -2.86 -15.14
C ALA A 132 -4.20 -3.61 -14.04
N ILE A 133 -2.86 -3.59 -14.06
CA ILE A 133 -2.01 -4.04 -12.96
C ILE A 133 -0.89 -3.03 -12.72
N GLY A 134 -0.31 -3.01 -11.53
CA GLY A 134 0.95 -2.31 -11.31
C GLY A 134 2.07 -2.90 -12.17
N ASP A 135 3.03 -2.08 -12.59
CA ASP A 135 4.22 -2.58 -13.29
C ASP A 135 4.95 -3.60 -12.41
N PRO A 136 5.03 -4.89 -12.81
CA PRO A 136 5.66 -5.93 -12.01
C PRO A 136 7.15 -5.70 -11.71
N GLU A 137 7.81 -4.82 -12.46
CA GLU A 137 9.22 -4.47 -12.21
C GLU A 137 9.40 -3.57 -10.98
N SER A 138 8.39 -2.76 -10.63
CA SER A 138 8.52 -1.71 -9.62
C SER A 138 7.36 -1.57 -8.64
N VAL A 139 6.19 -2.16 -8.93
CA VAL A 139 4.97 -2.01 -8.11
C VAL A 139 4.64 -3.31 -7.39
N PRO A 140 4.70 -3.37 -6.05
CA PRO A 140 4.46 -4.59 -5.29
C PRO A 140 3.15 -5.31 -5.61
N ALA A 141 2.02 -4.60 -5.69
CA ALA A 141 0.75 -5.21 -6.08
C ALA A 141 0.80 -5.84 -7.49
N GLY A 142 1.59 -5.28 -8.40
CA GLY A 142 1.84 -5.85 -9.71
C GLY A 142 2.74 -7.08 -9.67
N GLN A 143 3.75 -7.10 -8.78
CA GLN A 143 4.61 -8.27 -8.55
C GLN A 143 3.81 -9.46 -8.06
N TYR A 144 3.03 -9.27 -6.99
CA TYR A 144 2.17 -10.33 -6.44
C TYR A 144 1.03 -10.72 -7.39
N GLY A 145 0.45 -9.73 -8.10
CA GLY A 145 -0.58 -10.01 -9.12
C GLY A 145 -0.05 -10.85 -10.27
N LYS A 146 1.18 -10.59 -10.73
CA LYS A 146 1.85 -11.40 -11.74
C LYS A 146 2.13 -12.81 -11.21
N GLU A 147 2.67 -12.93 -9.99
CA GLU A 147 2.95 -14.21 -9.36
C GLU A 147 1.68 -15.07 -9.26
N ALA A 148 0.57 -14.47 -8.78
CA ALA A 148 -0.72 -15.15 -8.72
C ALA A 148 -1.19 -15.63 -10.10
N LEU A 149 -1.08 -14.79 -11.13
CA LEU A 149 -1.46 -15.16 -12.49
C LEU A 149 -0.56 -16.24 -13.11
N GLU A 150 0.74 -16.24 -12.79
CA GLU A 150 1.68 -17.30 -13.21
C GLU A 150 1.39 -18.63 -12.51
N ASN A 151 1.14 -18.62 -11.20
CA ASN A 151 0.79 -19.81 -10.42
C ASN A 151 -0.56 -20.44 -10.83
N LEU A 152 -1.46 -19.64 -11.39
CA LEU A 152 -2.73 -20.08 -11.95
C LEU A 152 -2.65 -20.43 -13.47
N ASP A 153 -1.46 -20.39 -14.09
CA ASP A 153 -1.26 -20.58 -15.53
C ASP A 153 -2.03 -19.57 -16.42
N LEU A 154 -2.36 -18.38 -15.90
CA LEU A 154 -3.18 -17.38 -16.61
C LEU A 154 -2.35 -16.28 -17.27
N TRP A 155 -1.10 -16.06 -16.85
CA TRP A 155 -0.27 -14.92 -17.29
C TRP A 155 -0.23 -14.79 -18.82
N SER A 156 0.09 -15.88 -19.53
CA SER A 156 0.18 -15.88 -21.01
C SER A 156 -1.15 -15.56 -21.71
N SER A 157 -2.30 -15.76 -21.03
CA SER A 157 -3.62 -15.45 -21.56
C SER A 157 -4.00 -13.99 -21.42
N VAL A 158 -3.36 -13.27 -20.48
CA VAL A 158 -3.71 -11.89 -20.13
C VAL A 158 -2.62 -10.87 -20.47
N GLU A 159 -1.35 -11.29 -20.64
CA GLU A 159 -0.22 -10.37 -20.85
C GLU A 159 -0.41 -9.39 -22.02
N GLY A 160 -1.10 -9.80 -23.09
CA GLY A 160 -1.42 -8.96 -24.23
C GLY A 160 -2.54 -7.93 -23.99
N LYS A 161 -3.20 -8.00 -22.83
CA LYS A 161 -4.33 -7.13 -22.44
C LYS A 161 -3.97 -6.17 -21.29
N LEU A 162 -2.71 -6.19 -20.83
CA LEU A 162 -2.29 -5.48 -19.64
C LEU A 162 -2.02 -4.00 -19.91
N SER A 163 -2.51 -3.15 -19.03
CA SER A 163 -2.08 -1.77 -18.83
C SER A 163 -1.30 -1.68 -17.53
N LEU A 164 -0.04 -1.23 -17.61
CA LEU A 164 0.88 -1.20 -16.48
C LEU A 164 0.85 0.17 -15.79
N GLY A 165 0.35 0.21 -14.56
CA GLY A 165 0.34 1.41 -13.72
C GLY A 165 1.67 1.63 -13.03
N THR A 166 2.02 2.89 -12.83
CA THR A 166 3.27 3.27 -12.15
C THR A 166 3.20 3.13 -10.63
N ASN A 167 2.01 2.95 -10.09
CA ASN A 167 1.70 2.58 -8.70
C ASN A 167 0.28 1.98 -8.63
N VAL A 168 -0.07 1.40 -7.48
CA VAL A 168 -1.36 0.72 -7.29
C VAL A 168 -2.56 1.69 -7.31
N THR A 169 -2.37 2.93 -6.88
CA THR A 169 -3.43 3.94 -6.88
C THR A 169 -3.85 4.31 -8.30
N GLU A 170 -2.90 4.37 -9.24
CA GLU A 170 -3.18 4.59 -10.66
C GLU A 170 -4.03 3.43 -11.24
N VAL A 171 -3.69 2.19 -10.92
CA VAL A 171 -4.46 1.00 -11.30
C VAL A 171 -5.91 1.09 -10.79
N LEU A 172 -6.08 1.40 -9.49
CA LEU A 172 -7.39 1.57 -8.88
C LEU A 172 -8.22 2.65 -9.59
N ASN A 173 -7.62 3.79 -9.92
CA ASN A 173 -8.29 4.87 -10.61
C ASN A 173 -8.73 4.47 -12.03
N TRP A 174 -7.91 3.75 -12.80
CA TRP A 174 -8.28 3.29 -14.13
C TRP A 174 -9.51 2.39 -14.13
N VAL A 175 -9.60 1.48 -13.14
CA VAL A 175 -10.79 0.63 -12.97
C VAL A 175 -11.98 1.46 -12.51
N ALA A 176 -11.79 2.35 -11.52
CA ALA A 176 -12.83 3.22 -10.97
C ALA A 176 -13.48 4.16 -12.03
N GLU A 177 -12.68 4.56 -13.02
CA GLU A 177 -13.12 5.42 -14.13
C GLU A 177 -13.64 4.62 -15.34
N GLY A 178 -13.53 3.28 -15.32
CA GLY A 178 -13.94 2.41 -16.42
C GLY A 178 -12.97 2.44 -17.62
N SER A 179 -11.74 2.92 -17.42
CA SER A 179 -10.67 2.87 -18.43
C SER A 179 -10.03 1.48 -18.54
N ALA A 180 -10.22 0.64 -17.52
CA ALA A 180 -9.93 -0.79 -17.53
C ALA A 180 -11.16 -1.58 -17.10
N ASP A 181 -11.35 -2.78 -17.68
CA ASP A 181 -12.49 -3.64 -17.38
C ASP A 181 -12.31 -4.39 -16.07
N ALA A 182 -11.06 -4.67 -15.71
CA ALA A 182 -10.67 -5.32 -14.46
C ALA A 182 -9.29 -4.83 -14.02
N GLY A 183 -8.95 -5.05 -12.75
CA GLY A 183 -7.63 -4.72 -12.23
C GLY A 183 -7.25 -5.54 -11.02
N ILE A 184 -5.95 -5.58 -10.73
CA ILE A 184 -5.39 -6.23 -9.55
C ILE A 184 -4.81 -5.17 -8.64
N VAL A 185 -5.32 -5.12 -7.40
CA VAL A 185 -4.91 -4.18 -6.35
C VAL A 185 -4.88 -4.89 -5.00
N TYR A 186 -4.50 -4.19 -3.94
CA TYR A 186 -4.70 -4.69 -2.59
C TYR A 186 -6.16 -4.51 -2.13
N ALA A 187 -6.62 -5.38 -1.23
CA ALA A 187 -7.96 -5.29 -0.63
C ALA A 187 -8.19 -3.94 0.07
N THR A 188 -7.16 -3.38 0.69
CA THR A 188 -7.21 -2.05 1.33
C THR A 188 -7.40 -0.92 0.34
N ASP A 189 -6.80 -1.00 -0.87
CA ASP A 189 -7.01 -0.02 -1.92
C ASP A 189 -8.46 -0.06 -2.42
N ALA A 190 -8.97 -1.27 -2.70
CA ALA A 190 -10.36 -1.47 -3.11
C ALA A 190 -11.35 -0.91 -2.07
N ALA A 191 -11.06 -1.12 -0.77
CA ALA A 191 -11.88 -0.62 0.33
C ALA A 191 -11.97 0.92 0.39
N SER A 192 -11.01 1.63 -0.22
CA SER A 192 -11.02 3.10 -0.28
C SER A 192 -11.98 3.68 -1.31
N MET A 193 -12.49 2.88 -2.25
CA MET A 193 -13.36 3.30 -3.37
C MET A 193 -14.55 2.34 -3.61
N THR A 194 -15.18 1.84 -2.56
CA THR A 194 -16.28 0.86 -2.64
C THR A 194 -17.53 1.34 -3.39
N ASP A 195 -17.65 2.63 -3.62
CA ASP A 195 -18.71 3.23 -4.44
C ASP A 195 -18.39 3.21 -5.95
N LYS A 196 -17.15 2.93 -6.34
CA LYS A 196 -16.67 2.98 -7.72
C LYS A 196 -16.14 1.65 -8.24
N VAL A 197 -15.63 0.80 -7.36
CA VAL A 197 -15.12 -0.52 -7.70
C VAL A 197 -15.73 -1.61 -6.83
N SER A 198 -15.87 -2.81 -7.39
CA SER A 198 -16.31 -4.01 -6.68
C SER A 198 -15.18 -5.03 -6.65
N VAL A 199 -14.90 -5.57 -5.47
CA VAL A 199 -14.04 -6.75 -5.33
C VAL A 199 -14.85 -7.97 -5.74
N VAL A 200 -14.35 -8.74 -6.70
CA VAL A 200 -15.02 -9.94 -7.22
C VAL A 200 -14.37 -11.24 -6.77
N ALA A 201 -13.07 -11.22 -6.49
CA ALA A 201 -12.35 -12.36 -5.95
C ALA A 201 -11.06 -11.94 -5.22
N GLU A 202 -10.63 -12.73 -4.24
CA GLU A 202 -9.27 -12.71 -3.69
C GLU A 202 -8.38 -13.66 -4.49
N ALA A 203 -7.10 -13.36 -4.62
CA ALA A 203 -6.13 -14.31 -5.15
C ALA A 203 -6.11 -15.56 -4.25
N PRO A 204 -6.07 -16.78 -4.81
CA PRO A 204 -6.00 -18.00 -4.01
C PRO A 204 -4.76 -18.02 -3.10
N GLU A 205 -4.88 -18.66 -1.92
CA GLU A 205 -3.74 -18.84 -1.01
C GLU A 205 -2.62 -19.61 -1.70
N GLY A 206 -1.40 -19.07 -1.64
CA GLY A 206 -0.21 -19.69 -2.25
C GLY A 206 -0.09 -19.50 -3.76
N SER A 207 -0.92 -18.63 -4.33
CA SER A 207 -0.80 -18.21 -5.74
C SER A 207 0.10 -16.98 -5.87
#